data_be89179c0fba590f445c5ea48116861d
#
_entry.id   be89179c0fba590f445c5ea48116861d
#
_cell.length_a   1.000
_cell.length_b   1.000
_cell.length_c   1.000
_cell.angle_alpha   90.00
_cell.angle_beta   90.00
_cell.angle_gamma   90.00
#
_symmetry.space_group_name_H-M   'P 1'
#
loop_
_entity.id
_entity.type
_entity.pdbx_description
1 polymer ?
#
loop_
_entity_poly.entity_id
_entity_poly.type
_entity_poly.pdbx_seq_one_letter_code
_entity_poly.pdbx_strand_id
1 'polypeptide(L)'
;MPDTVTALQFVNMEDQYIYDAAISANSYQLKLRNGTYEVKAEAGDYQTVSHIVVENQAVARDLLFLTTKKEKLEWVPDIYVGYDQKEHNYQTVREAVKACKAMNPSDESKRITVHIAPGVYREQVLVDTPYVTFINDEPEKEVLLTWYYGIGYEYYSIGADGYYSEAAAYDKFEKNTAQKWGAAVYIKNTATAFRAQNITFESSFNKYITDEELADGVTPGGPDIKNFERTKDSDVASGEATERASALAVEGSQSEFYECRIVSSQDT
;
A
#
# COMPACT_ATOMS: atom_id res chain seq x y z
N MET A 1 -26.53 8.08 -6.53
CA MET A 1 -25.68 7.07 -7.17
C MET A 1 -25.35 7.57 -8.56
N PRO A 2 -24.16 7.34 -9.06
CA PRO A 2 -23.87 7.70 -10.44
C PRO A 2 -24.70 6.83 -11.38
N ASP A 3 -25.33 7.47 -12.35
CA ASP A 3 -26.28 6.78 -13.25
C ASP A 3 -25.59 5.94 -14.35
N THR A 4 -24.24 6.02 -14.45
CA THR A 4 -23.51 5.35 -15.53
C THR A 4 -22.12 4.92 -15.08
N VAL A 5 -21.82 3.64 -15.18
CA VAL A 5 -20.46 3.10 -15.04
C VAL A 5 -19.64 3.54 -16.25
N THR A 6 -18.49 4.17 -16.00
CA THR A 6 -17.62 4.72 -17.05
C THR A 6 -16.45 3.80 -17.41
N ALA A 7 -16.03 2.94 -16.48
CA ALA A 7 -15.01 1.93 -16.72
C ALA A 7 -15.30 0.67 -15.89
N LEU A 8 -15.01 -0.48 -16.46
CA LEU A 8 -15.10 -1.78 -15.79
C LEU A 8 -13.98 -2.67 -16.31
N GLN A 9 -13.08 -3.02 -15.40
CA GLN A 9 -11.87 -3.80 -15.69
C GLN A 9 -11.83 -5.06 -14.83
N PHE A 10 -11.36 -6.14 -15.43
CA PHE A 10 -11.07 -7.39 -14.76
C PHE A 10 -9.57 -7.65 -14.90
N VAL A 11 -8.84 -7.55 -13.81
CA VAL A 11 -7.40 -7.79 -13.76
C VAL A 11 -7.17 -9.22 -13.29
N ASN A 12 -6.58 -10.04 -14.15
CA ASN A 12 -6.20 -11.38 -13.74
C ASN A 12 -5.08 -11.32 -12.70
N MET A 13 -5.29 -11.93 -11.55
CA MET A 13 -4.35 -11.85 -10.42
C MET A 13 -3.08 -12.66 -10.65
N GLU A 14 -3.08 -13.62 -11.59
CA GLU A 14 -1.94 -14.48 -11.85
C GLU A 14 -0.91 -13.83 -12.79
N ASP A 15 -1.38 -13.18 -13.87
CA ASP A 15 -0.49 -12.59 -14.89
C ASP A 15 -0.72 -11.10 -15.16
N GLN A 16 -1.57 -10.46 -14.36
CA GLN A 16 -1.90 -9.03 -14.44
C GLN A 16 -2.51 -8.59 -15.78
N TYR A 17 -3.02 -9.54 -16.57
CA TYR A 17 -3.69 -9.19 -17.81
C TYR A 17 -5.03 -8.52 -17.55
N ILE A 18 -5.27 -7.38 -18.22
CA ILE A 18 -6.46 -6.55 -18.04
C ILE A 18 -7.46 -6.83 -19.15
N TYR A 19 -8.68 -7.13 -18.75
CA TYR A 19 -9.83 -7.24 -19.63
C TYR A 19 -10.78 -6.08 -19.40
N ASP A 20 -10.97 -5.24 -20.41
CA ASP A 20 -11.95 -4.17 -20.37
C ASP A 20 -13.33 -4.72 -20.74
N ALA A 21 -14.31 -4.50 -19.89
CA ALA A 21 -15.68 -4.95 -20.17
C ALA A 21 -16.50 -3.86 -20.83
N ALA A 22 -17.17 -4.21 -21.92
CA ALA A 22 -18.18 -3.35 -22.53
C ALA A 22 -19.44 -3.31 -21.65
N ILE A 23 -19.92 -2.10 -21.36
CA ILE A 23 -21.09 -1.88 -20.54
C ILE A 23 -22.24 -1.44 -21.41
N SER A 24 -23.40 -2.06 -21.25
CA SER A 24 -24.62 -1.71 -21.96
C SER A 24 -25.81 -1.74 -20.99
N ALA A 25 -26.53 -0.64 -20.90
CA ALA A 25 -27.74 -0.53 -20.08
C ALA A 25 -27.56 -1.06 -18.62
N ASN A 26 -26.47 -0.68 -17.96
CA ASN A 26 -26.10 -1.10 -16.59
C ASN A 26 -25.84 -2.62 -16.43
N SER A 27 -25.57 -3.29 -17.53
CA SER A 27 -25.12 -4.70 -17.53
C SER A 27 -23.82 -4.86 -18.30
N TYR A 28 -23.11 -5.93 -18.01
CA TYR A 28 -21.90 -6.29 -18.73
C TYR A 28 -21.88 -7.80 -19.00
N GLN A 29 -21.20 -8.19 -20.04
CA GLN A 29 -20.90 -9.58 -20.34
C GLN A 29 -19.51 -9.66 -20.97
N LEU A 30 -18.71 -10.56 -20.43
CA LEU A 30 -17.34 -10.73 -20.93
C LEU A 30 -16.92 -12.18 -20.79
N LYS A 31 -16.05 -12.63 -21.68
CA LYS A 31 -15.46 -13.98 -21.62
C LYS A 31 -14.09 -13.88 -20.97
N LEU A 32 -13.94 -14.59 -19.87
CA LEU A 32 -12.69 -14.71 -19.16
C LEU A 32 -12.20 -16.17 -19.23
N ARG A 33 -10.90 -16.37 -19.22
CA ARG A 33 -10.32 -17.69 -18.95
C ARG A 33 -10.52 -18.04 -17.48
N ASN A 34 -10.29 -19.30 -17.11
CA ASN A 34 -10.28 -19.67 -15.70
C ASN A 34 -9.20 -18.88 -14.96
N GLY A 35 -9.49 -18.51 -13.74
CA GLY A 35 -8.58 -17.75 -12.89
C GLY A 35 -9.32 -16.86 -11.90
N THR A 36 -8.54 -16.18 -11.12
CA THR A 36 -8.98 -15.20 -10.13
C THR A 36 -8.80 -13.80 -10.68
N TYR A 37 -9.77 -12.95 -10.45
CA TYR A 37 -9.79 -11.59 -11.00
C TYR A 37 -10.12 -10.57 -9.93
N GLU A 38 -9.33 -9.50 -9.88
CA GLU A 38 -9.72 -8.25 -9.26
C GLU A 38 -10.61 -7.48 -10.24
N VAL A 39 -11.80 -7.09 -9.79
CA VAL A 39 -12.78 -6.35 -10.60
C VAL A 39 -12.78 -4.90 -10.14
N LYS A 40 -12.36 -4.02 -11.02
CA LYS A 40 -12.33 -2.55 -10.79
C LYS A 40 -13.41 -1.89 -11.62
N ALA A 41 -14.30 -1.16 -10.98
CA ALA A 41 -15.34 -0.42 -11.68
C ALA A 41 -15.35 1.04 -11.23
N GLU A 42 -15.56 1.94 -12.19
CA GLU A 42 -15.64 3.38 -11.97
C GLU A 42 -16.96 3.94 -12.51
N ALA A 43 -17.54 4.89 -11.78
CA ALA A 43 -18.75 5.59 -12.17
C ALA A 43 -18.66 7.04 -11.69
N GLY A 44 -18.21 7.94 -12.58
CA GLY A 44 -17.94 9.33 -12.24
C GLY A 44 -16.89 9.44 -11.11
N ASP A 45 -17.31 10.00 -9.98
CA ASP A 45 -16.46 10.17 -8.80
C ASP A 45 -16.44 8.93 -7.89
N TYR A 46 -17.10 7.84 -8.27
CA TYR A 46 -17.19 6.63 -7.45
C TYR A 46 -16.36 5.50 -8.06
N GLN A 47 -15.86 4.66 -7.20
CA GLN A 47 -15.15 3.43 -7.59
C GLN A 47 -15.54 2.28 -6.67
N THR A 48 -15.42 1.07 -7.17
CA THR A 48 -15.51 -0.16 -6.36
C THR A 48 -14.46 -1.17 -6.81
N VAL A 49 -14.02 -1.99 -5.87
CA VAL A 49 -13.13 -3.13 -6.14
C VAL A 49 -13.77 -4.36 -5.52
N SER A 50 -13.78 -5.44 -6.25
CA SER A 50 -14.25 -6.75 -5.77
C SER A 50 -13.45 -7.88 -6.44
N HIS A 51 -13.60 -9.11 -5.94
CA HIS A 51 -12.93 -10.28 -6.51
C HIS A 51 -13.92 -11.30 -7.01
N ILE A 52 -13.56 -11.98 -8.08
CA ILE A 52 -14.31 -13.14 -8.62
C ILE A 52 -13.37 -14.27 -8.97
N VAL A 53 -13.88 -15.50 -8.89
CA VAL A 53 -13.23 -16.70 -9.40
C VAL A 53 -14.03 -17.24 -10.58
N VAL A 54 -13.35 -17.57 -11.67
CA VAL A 54 -13.94 -18.17 -12.87
C VAL A 54 -13.38 -19.58 -13.04
N GLU A 55 -14.25 -20.60 -12.91
CA GLU A 55 -13.88 -22.00 -12.99
C GLU A 55 -14.84 -22.76 -13.92
N ASN A 56 -14.60 -22.70 -15.23
CA ASN A 56 -15.37 -23.44 -16.27
C ASN A 56 -16.90 -23.24 -16.21
N GLN A 57 -17.37 -22.14 -15.65
CA GLN A 57 -18.80 -21.85 -15.52
C GLN A 57 -19.08 -20.36 -15.65
N ALA A 58 -20.34 -20.03 -15.91
CA ALA A 58 -20.78 -18.63 -15.88
C ALA A 58 -20.85 -18.13 -14.45
N VAL A 59 -20.28 -16.95 -14.22
CA VAL A 59 -20.34 -16.23 -12.94
C VAL A 59 -21.21 -15.00 -13.13
N ALA A 60 -22.27 -14.88 -12.33
CA ALA A 60 -23.06 -13.65 -12.24
C ALA A 60 -22.61 -12.84 -11.02
N ARG A 61 -22.28 -11.58 -11.23
CA ARG A 61 -21.85 -10.68 -10.16
C ARG A 61 -22.49 -9.32 -10.33
N ASP A 62 -23.22 -8.91 -9.32
CA ASP A 62 -23.67 -7.54 -9.18
C ASP A 62 -22.55 -6.69 -8.59
N LEU A 63 -22.20 -5.61 -9.27
CA LEU A 63 -21.22 -4.65 -8.77
C LEU A 63 -21.94 -3.55 -8.01
N LEU A 64 -21.85 -3.62 -6.70
CA LEU A 64 -22.41 -2.58 -5.84
C LEU A 64 -21.35 -1.50 -5.62
N PHE A 65 -21.61 -0.31 -6.12
CA PHE A 65 -20.79 0.86 -5.83
C PHE A 65 -21.11 1.36 -4.41
N LEU A 66 -20.59 0.65 -3.43
CA LEU A 66 -20.63 1.08 -2.05
C LEU A 66 -19.48 2.08 -1.80
N THR A 67 -19.76 3.36 -2.13
CA THR A 67 -19.27 4.48 -1.38
C THR A 67 -17.77 4.73 -1.26
N THR A 68 -17.00 4.74 -2.35
CA THR A 68 -15.82 5.59 -2.28
C THR A 68 -15.96 6.68 -3.33
N LYS A 69 -16.51 7.80 -2.94
CA LYS A 69 -16.45 9.02 -3.75
C LYS A 69 -14.97 9.36 -3.89
N LYS A 70 -14.48 9.54 -5.12
CA LYS A 70 -13.18 10.16 -5.34
C LYS A 70 -13.27 11.58 -4.81
N GLU A 71 -12.80 11.83 -3.61
CA GLU A 71 -12.76 13.17 -3.07
C GLU A 71 -11.72 13.97 -3.87
N LYS A 72 -12.20 14.99 -4.57
CA LYS A 72 -11.33 16.01 -5.12
C LYS A 72 -11.07 16.99 -3.98
N LEU A 73 -9.93 16.84 -3.34
CA LEU A 73 -9.53 17.74 -2.26
C LEU A 73 -8.95 19.02 -2.85
N GLU A 74 -9.33 20.15 -2.25
CA GLU A 74 -8.63 21.41 -2.51
C GLU A 74 -7.21 21.34 -1.96
N TRP A 75 -6.27 21.89 -2.69
CA TRP A 75 -4.88 21.92 -2.26
C TRP A 75 -4.70 22.77 -1.00
N VAL A 76 -3.99 22.22 -0.02
CA VAL A 76 -3.48 22.93 1.16
C VAL A 76 -2.00 22.62 1.33
N PRO A 77 -1.18 23.57 1.86
CA PRO A 77 0.25 23.38 2.00
C PRO A 77 0.62 22.40 3.11
N ASP A 78 -0.19 22.30 4.15
CA ASP A 78 0.10 21.53 5.37
C ASP A 78 -1.05 20.61 5.72
N ILE A 79 -0.74 19.34 5.98
CA ILE A 79 -1.66 18.33 6.50
C ILE A 79 -0.99 17.59 7.66
N TYR A 80 -1.78 16.94 8.49
CA TYR A 80 -1.33 16.42 9.77
C TYR A 80 -1.69 14.93 9.92
N VAL A 81 -0.86 14.18 10.64
CA VAL A 81 -1.12 12.79 10.99
C VAL A 81 -0.95 12.60 12.49
N GLY A 82 -1.96 12.08 13.16
CA GLY A 82 -1.91 11.75 14.58
C GLY A 82 -1.96 12.95 15.53
N TYR A 83 -2.28 14.14 15.05
CA TYR A 83 -2.47 15.32 15.91
C TYR A 83 -3.93 15.47 16.34
N ASP A 84 -4.13 15.88 17.58
CA ASP A 84 -5.44 16.29 18.04
C ASP A 84 -5.77 17.72 17.56
N GLN A 85 -7.03 17.95 17.20
CA GLN A 85 -7.58 19.29 16.94
C GLN A 85 -6.90 20.10 15.80
N LYS A 86 -6.32 19.42 14.81
CA LYS A 86 -5.82 20.05 13.59
C LYS A 86 -6.83 19.88 12.46
N GLU A 87 -7.00 20.91 11.65
CA GLU A 87 -7.66 20.77 10.35
C GLU A 87 -6.79 19.90 9.44
N HIS A 88 -7.41 19.16 8.51
CA HIS A 88 -6.70 18.23 7.62
C HIS A 88 -5.83 17.21 8.35
N ASN A 89 -6.33 16.69 9.49
CA ASN A 89 -5.68 15.66 10.28
C ASN A 89 -6.18 14.26 9.89
N TYR A 90 -5.25 13.35 9.70
CA TYR A 90 -5.48 11.95 9.33
C TYR A 90 -5.03 11.03 10.46
N GLN A 91 -5.61 9.83 10.52
CA GLN A 91 -5.21 8.87 11.54
C GLN A 91 -3.98 8.05 11.11
N THR A 92 -3.78 7.90 9.81
CA THR A 92 -2.69 7.10 9.23
C THR A 92 -1.91 7.90 8.19
N VAL A 93 -0.65 7.53 7.99
CA VAL A 93 0.20 8.14 6.95
C VAL A 93 -0.33 7.77 5.55
N ARG A 94 -0.90 6.56 5.38
CA ARG A 94 -1.55 6.17 4.12
C ARG A 94 -2.73 7.05 3.75
N GLU A 95 -3.57 7.42 4.71
CA GLU A 95 -4.67 8.36 4.46
C GLU A 95 -4.14 9.73 4.03
N ALA A 96 -3.09 10.23 4.68
CA ALA A 96 -2.45 11.49 4.32
C ALA A 96 -1.85 11.42 2.89
N VAL A 97 -1.19 10.33 2.52
CA VAL A 97 -0.66 10.13 1.16
C VAL A 97 -1.79 10.08 0.12
N LYS A 98 -2.91 9.41 0.42
CA LYS A 98 -4.11 9.44 -0.45
C LYS A 98 -4.65 10.86 -0.62
N ALA A 99 -4.65 11.66 0.46
CA ALA A 99 -5.05 13.06 0.39
C ALA A 99 -4.09 13.90 -0.47
N CYS A 100 -2.78 13.73 -0.31
CA CYS A 100 -1.78 14.36 -1.18
C CYS A 100 -2.04 14.05 -2.66
N LYS A 101 -2.32 12.78 -2.97
CA LYS A 101 -2.66 12.36 -4.33
C LYS A 101 -3.93 13.02 -4.86
N ALA A 102 -4.96 13.14 -4.03
CA ALA A 102 -6.21 13.81 -4.39
C ALA A 102 -6.04 15.31 -4.62
N MET A 103 -5.13 15.96 -3.89
CA MET A 103 -4.76 17.37 -4.08
C MET A 103 -3.87 17.60 -5.31
N ASN A 104 -3.15 16.58 -5.77
CA ASN A 104 -2.34 16.56 -6.99
C ASN A 104 -1.39 17.76 -7.14
N PRO A 105 -0.38 17.92 -6.27
CA PRO A 105 0.58 19.02 -6.35
C PRO A 105 1.38 18.96 -7.66
N SER A 106 1.44 20.08 -8.40
CA SER A 106 2.01 20.14 -9.76
C SER A 106 3.47 20.56 -9.81
N ASP A 107 3.93 21.29 -8.80
CA ASP A 107 5.26 21.90 -8.74
C ASP A 107 5.65 22.25 -7.30
N GLU A 108 6.88 22.76 -7.12
CA GLU A 108 7.42 23.10 -5.79
C GLU A 108 6.56 24.13 -5.02
N SER A 109 5.87 25.06 -5.71
CA SER A 109 4.99 26.03 -5.05
C SER A 109 3.71 25.41 -4.50
N LYS A 110 3.42 24.19 -4.91
CA LYS A 110 2.27 23.38 -4.47
C LYS A 110 2.69 22.21 -3.59
N ARG A 111 3.92 22.22 -3.10
CA ARG A 111 4.40 21.20 -2.16
C ARG A 111 3.43 21.03 -1.00
N ILE A 112 3.24 19.79 -0.58
CA ILE A 112 2.43 19.44 0.59
C ILE A 112 3.37 18.91 1.67
N THR A 113 3.30 19.52 2.84
CA THR A 113 4.01 19.04 4.03
C THR A 113 3.05 18.21 4.89
N VAL A 114 3.42 16.97 5.11
CA VAL A 114 2.74 16.03 6.01
C VAL A 114 3.46 16.07 7.35
N HIS A 115 2.88 16.73 8.31
CA HIS A 115 3.36 16.78 9.69
C HIS A 115 2.92 15.52 10.42
N ILE A 116 3.87 14.72 10.87
CA ILE A 116 3.58 13.43 11.51
C ILE A 116 3.90 13.54 12.99
N ALA A 117 2.90 13.33 13.84
CA ALA A 117 3.09 13.34 15.29
C ALA A 117 3.99 12.20 15.75
N PRO A 118 4.79 12.37 16.79
CA PRO A 118 5.59 11.29 17.36
C PRO A 118 4.76 10.05 17.68
N GLY A 119 5.24 8.90 17.25
CA GLY A 119 4.52 7.62 17.41
C GLY A 119 5.03 6.52 16.52
N VAL A 120 4.40 5.35 16.63
CA VAL A 120 4.67 4.17 15.81
C VAL A 120 3.53 3.95 14.84
N TYR A 121 3.83 4.06 13.55
CA TYR A 121 2.89 3.87 12.45
C TYR A 121 3.21 2.54 11.75
N ARG A 122 2.40 1.52 12.03
CA ARG A 122 2.53 0.18 11.47
C ARG A 122 1.72 0.07 10.20
N GLU A 123 2.31 0.51 9.11
CA GLU A 123 1.65 0.55 7.81
C GLU A 123 2.66 0.59 6.66
N GLN A 124 2.43 -0.16 5.60
CA GLN A 124 3.18 0.03 4.38
C GLN A 124 2.72 1.33 3.70
N VAL A 125 3.66 2.21 3.39
CA VAL A 125 3.37 3.52 2.81
C VAL A 125 3.95 3.60 1.40
N LEU A 126 3.09 3.79 0.39
CA LEU A 126 3.48 4.01 -1.00
C LEU A 126 3.23 5.46 -1.38
N VAL A 127 4.30 6.20 -1.61
CA VAL A 127 4.23 7.58 -2.10
C VAL A 127 4.38 7.58 -3.61
N ASP A 128 3.34 7.94 -4.33
CA ASP A 128 3.32 8.01 -5.80
C ASP A 128 3.05 9.43 -6.33
N THR A 129 3.06 10.41 -5.42
CA THR A 129 2.71 11.81 -5.67
C THR A 129 3.96 12.68 -5.52
N PRO A 130 4.27 13.57 -6.49
CA PRO A 130 5.41 14.46 -6.42
C PRO A 130 5.23 15.57 -5.37
N TYR A 131 6.32 16.23 -4.98
CA TYR A 131 6.33 17.40 -4.09
C TYR A 131 5.66 17.17 -2.73
N VAL A 132 5.89 16.00 -2.13
CA VAL A 132 5.44 15.67 -0.78
C VAL A 132 6.62 15.69 0.17
N THR A 133 6.42 16.25 1.36
CA THR A 133 7.39 16.24 2.46
C THR A 133 6.79 15.54 3.67
N PHE A 134 7.51 14.61 4.27
CA PHE A 134 7.21 14.08 5.59
C PHE A 134 8.10 14.77 6.62
N ILE A 135 7.52 15.28 7.69
CA ILE A 135 8.28 15.95 8.75
C ILE A 135 7.79 15.54 10.14
N ASN A 136 8.74 15.33 11.02
CA ASN A 136 8.51 15.28 12.45
C ASN A 136 8.96 16.63 13.05
N ASP A 137 8.03 17.40 13.58
CA ASP A 137 8.29 18.72 14.19
C ASP A 137 8.93 18.63 15.58
N GLU A 138 8.96 17.44 16.19
CA GLU A 138 9.52 17.18 17.52
C GLU A 138 10.72 16.21 17.41
N PRO A 139 11.89 16.65 16.93
CA PRO A 139 13.00 15.75 16.58
C PRO A 139 13.56 14.94 17.75
N GLU A 140 13.32 15.36 18.99
CA GLU A 140 13.68 14.63 20.22
C GLU A 140 12.72 13.45 20.53
N LYS A 141 11.61 13.35 19.83
CA LYS A 141 10.66 12.23 19.91
C LYS A 141 10.60 11.50 18.56
N GLU A 142 10.47 10.21 18.60
CA GLU A 142 10.53 9.39 17.40
C GLU A 142 9.20 9.35 16.64
N VAL A 143 9.29 9.53 15.33
CA VAL A 143 8.28 9.08 14.36
C VAL A 143 8.84 7.83 13.67
N LEU A 144 8.22 6.68 13.92
CA LEU A 144 8.62 5.39 13.37
C LEU A 144 7.60 4.89 12.36
N LEU A 145 8.00 4.84 11.08
CA LEU A 145 7.23 4.18 10.02
C LEU A 145 7.77 2.77 9.84
N THR A 146 6.96 1.75 10.11
CA THR A 146 7.42 0.36 10.15
C THR A 146 6.44 -0.61 9.48
N TRP A 147 6.98 -1.62 8.81
CA TRP A 147 6.21 -2.71 8.20
C TRP A 147 7.00 -4.01 8.22
N TYR A 148 6.33 -5.15 7.99
CA TYR A 148 6.89 -6.49 8.18
C TYR A 148 7.04 -7.32 6.90
N TYR A 149 6.90 -6.75 5.71
CA TYR A 149 7.04 -7.56 4.50
C TYR A 149 8.49 -7.98 4.26
N GLY A 150 8.69 -9.29 4.18
CA GLY A 150 9.93 -9.92 3.71
C GLY A 150 9.80 -10.36 2.25
N ILE A 151 10.91 -10.30 1.51
CA ILE A 151 10.94 -10.73 0.10
C ILE A 151 10.67 -12.22 0.02
N GLY A 152 9.75 -12.60 -0.89
CA GLY A 152 9.42 -13.99 -1.13
C GLY A 152 8.50 -14.62 -0.08
N TYR A 153 8.03 -13.86 0.89
CA TYR A 153 7.00 -14.30 1.82
C TYR A 153 5.61 -13.94 1.33
N GLU A 154 4.65 -14.75 1.67
CA GLU A 154 3.26 -14.62 1.25
C GLU A 154 2.40 -14.09 2.39
N TYR A 155 1.58 -13.08 2.07
CA TYR A 155 0.67 -12.45 3.00
C TYR A 155 -0.70 -12.27 2.35
N TYR A 156 -1.76 -12.33 3.15
CA TYR A 156 -3.11 -12.02 2.68
C TYR A 156 -3.29 -10.54 2.36
N SER A 157 -2.59 -9.67 3.07
CA SER A 157 -2.69 -8.22 2.88
C SER A 157 -2.02 -7.70 1.62
N ILE A 158 -1.28 -8.52 0.88
CA ILE A 158 -0.67 -8.12 -0.39
C ILE A 158 -1.70 -8.17 -1.51
N GLY A 159 -1.93 -7.04 -2.17
CA GLY A 159 -2.74 -6.94 -3.37
C GLY A 159 -2.06 -7.51 -4.61
N ALA A 160 -2.80 -7.56 -5.72
CA ALA A 160 -2.30 -8.07 -6.99
C ALA A 160 -1.08 -7.31 -7.53
N ASP A 161 -0.90 -6.06 -7.14
CA ASP A 161 0.25 -5.22 -7.46
C ASP A 161 1.49 -5.50 -6.59
N GLY A 162 1.38 -6.41 -5.61
CA GLY A 162 2.43 -6.79 -4.69
C GLY A 162 2.63 -5.86 -3.50
N TYR A 163 1.72 -4.92 -3.28
CA TYR A 163 1.76 -4.00 -2.14
C TYR A 163 0.56 -4.21 -1.23
N TYR A 164 0.58 -3.59 -0.06
CA TYR A 164 -0.54 -3.66 0.87
C TYR A 164 -1.85 -3.22 0.21
N SER A 165 -2.85 -4.05 0.36
CA SER A 165 -4.22 -3.81 -0.06
C SER A 165 -5.16 -4.04 1.12
N GLU A 166 -5.89 -3.01 1.49
CA GLU A 166 -6.90 -3.10 2.54
C GLU A 166 -8.00 -4.12 2.20
N ALA A 167 -8.41 -4.17 0.92
CA ALA A 167 -9.38 -5.15 0.44
C ALA A 167 -8.85 -6.59 0.57
N ALA A 168 -7.59 -6.84 0.16
CA ALA A 168 -6.97 -8.15 0.29
C ALA A 168 -6.85 -8.57 1.77
N ALA A 169 -6.41 -7.67 2.64
CA ALA A 169 -6.30 -7.91 4.08
C ALA A 169 -7.65 -8.23 4.74
N TYR A 170 -8.71 -7.56 4.30
CA TYR A 170 -10.06 -7.78 4.80
C TYR A 170 -10.64 -9.12 4.30
N ASP A 171 -10.55 -9.37 3.01
CA ASP A 171 -11.17 -10.55 2.39
C ASP A 171 -10.40 -11.84 2.67
N LYS A 172 -9.10 -11.73 2.97
CA LYS A 172 -8.18 -12.89 3.10
C LYS A 172 -8.38 -13.90 1.96
N PHE A 173 -8.50 -13.35 0.74
CA PHE A 173 -8.96 -14.09 -0.41
C PHE A 173 -7.89 -15.04 -0.92
N GLU A 174 -6.69 -14.53 -1.08
CA GLU A 174 -5.53 -15.28 -1.53
C GLU A 174 -4.25 -14.66 -0.99
N LYS A 175 -3.26 -15.50 -0.71
CA LYS A 175 -1.94 -15.02 -0.35
C LYS A 175 -1.14 -14.70 -1.61
N ASN A 176 -0.53 -13.54 -1.63
CA ASN A 176 0.41 -13.14 -2.66
C ASN A 176 1.82 -13.03 -2.09
N THR A 177 2.81 -13.23 -2.93
CA THR A 177 4.21 -13.04 -2.56
C THR A 177 4.55 -11.56 -2.52
N ALA A 178 5.26 -11.12 -1.47
CA ALA A 178 5.75 -9.75 -1.36
C ALA A 178 6.60 -9.36 -2.58
N GLN A 179 6.53 -8.10 -2.95
CA GLN A 179 7.37 -7.56 -4.01
C GLN A 179 8.85 -7.60 -3.64
N LYS A 180 9.70 -7.52 -4.67
CA LYS A 180 11.16 -7.67 -4.58
C LYS A 180 11.82 -6.84 -3.47
N TRP A 181 11.25 -5.75 -3.08
CA TRP A 181 11.85 -4.89 -2.05
C TRP A 181 11.12 -4.92 -0.71
N GLY A 182 9.90 -5.40 -0.65
CA GLY A 182 9.13 -5.55 0.60
C GLY A 182 9.19 -4.33 1.54
N ALA A 183 9.47 -3.13 0.99
CA ALA A 183 9.79 -1.94 1.76
C ALA A 183 8.63 -1.47 2.64
N ALA A 184 8.94 -1.01 3.86
CA ALA A 184 7.96 -0.36 4.71
C ALA A 184 7.46 0.95 4.07
N VAL A 185 8.39 1.74 3.51
CA VAL A 185 8.04 2.95 2.75
C VAL A 185 8.64 2.86 1.35
N TYR A 186 7.82 3.12 0.34
CA TYR A 186 8.22 3.09 -1.05
C TYR A 186 7.92 4.41 -1.74
N ILE A 187 8.96 5.12 -2.17
CA ILE A 187 8.88 6.35 -2.95
C ILE A 187 8.96 5.98 -4.42
N LYS A 188 7.80 5.94 -5.09
CA LYS A 188 7.69 5.52 -6.48
C LYS A 188 8.33 6.51 -7.45
N ASN A 189 8.61 6.06 -8.66
CA ASN A 189 9.22 6.89 -9.71
C ASN A 189 8.41 8.14 -10.08
N THR A 190 7.11 8.15 -9.80
CA THR A 190 6.23 9.32 -9.97
C THR A 190 6.34 10.36 -8.85
N ALA A 191 6.89 9.98 -7.69
CA ALA A 191 7.04 10.84 -6.52
C ALA A 191 8.33 11.67 -6.58
N THR A 192 8.49 12.48 -7.64
CA THR A 192 9.62 13.39 -7.81
C THR A 192 9.66 14.43 -6.69
N ALA A 193 10.87 14.79 -6.26
CA ALA A 193 11.14 15.80 -5.23
C ALA A 193 10.47 15.49 -3.88
N PHE A 194 10.41 14.20 -3.52
CA PHE A 194 10.02 13.79 -2.18
C PHE A 194 11.05 14.26 -1.14
N ARG A 195 10.59 14.66 0.04
CA ARG A 195 11.46 14.99 1.17
C ARG A 195 11.00 14.29 2.44
N ALA A 196 11.97 13.93 3.29
CA ALA A 196 11.69 13.49 4.65
C ALA A 196 12.66 14.13 5.64
N GLN A 197 12.16 14.50 6.83
CA GLN A 197 12.97 15.09 7.89
C GLN A 197 12.60 14.51 9.26
N ASN A 198 13.60 14.06 10.02
CA ASN A 198 13.47 13.51 11.38
C ASN A 198 12.53 12.28 11.43
N ILE A 199 12.58 11.41 10.44
CA ILE A 199 11.73 10.21 10.32
C ILE A 199 12.61 8.96 10.45
N THR A 200 12.15 7.99 11.22
CA THR A 200 12.71 6.63 11.23
C THR A 200 11.88 5.73 10.32
N PHE A 201 12.53 5.13 9.32
CA PHE A 201 11.97 4.09 8.46
C PHE A 201 12.51 2.74 8.92
N GLU A 202 11.62 1.78 9.16
CA GLU A 202 12.02 0.47 9.65
C GLU A 202 11.33 -0.65 8.89
N SER A 203 12.08 -1.71 8.56
CA SER A 203 11.51 -3.03 8.32
C SER A 203 11.63 -3.89 9.58
N SER A 204 10.50 -4.30 10.15
CA SER A 204 10.48 -5.14 11.34
C SER A 204 10.74 -6.61 11.04
N PHE A 205 10.66 -7.05 9.78
CA PHE A 205 10.73 -8.45 9.38
C PHE A 205 11.93 -9.21 10.00
N ASN A 206 13.11 -8.63 9.93
CA ASN A 206 14.34 -9.24 10.48
C ASN A 206 14.69 -8.77 11.91
N LYS A 207 13.79 -8.12 12.61
CA LYS A 207 14.03 -7.56 13.94
C LYS A 207 13.14 -8.16 15.01
N TYR A 208 11.85 -8.25 14.75
CA TYR A 208 10.86 -8.82 15.65
C TYR A 208 9.61 -9.22 14.87
N ILE A 209 8.87 -10.16 15.43
CA ILE A 209 7.63 -10.65 14.83
C ILE A 209 6.43 -10.02 15.57
N THR A 210 5.48 -9.49 14.82
CA THR A 210 4.29 -8.85 15.36
C THR A 210 3.06 -9.73 15.26
N ASP A 211 2.04 -9.42 16.06
CA ASP A 211 0.74 -10.10 15.97
C ASP A 211 0.06 -9.85 14.62
N GLU A 212 0.23 -8.65 14.05
CA GLU A 212 -0.27 -8.32 12.72
C GLU A 212 0.36 -9.21 11.64
N GLU A 213 1.69 -9.40 11.69
CA GLU A 213 2.40 -10.29 10.76
C GLU A 213 1.87 -11.72 10.84
N LEU A 214 1.71 -12.25 12.04
CA LEU A 214 1.18 -13.61 12.24
C LEU A 214 -0.28 -13.73 11.81
N ALA A 215 -1.10 -12.72 12.07
CA ALA A 215 -2.50 -12.69 11.64
C ALA A 215 -2.65 -12.58 10.12
N ASP A 216 -1.69 -11.99 9.44
CA ASP A 216 -1.60 -11.94 7.99
C ASP A 216 -1.22 -13.29 7.36
N GLY A 217 -0.80 -14.25 8.20
CA GLY A 217 -0.56 -15.63 7.81
C GLY A 217 0.68 -15.77 6.94
N VAL A 218 1.78 -15.19 7.37
CA VAL A 218 3.07 -15.23 6.69
C VAL A 218 3.56 -16.66 6.45
N THR A 219 3.95 -16.96 5.23
CA THR A 219 4.57 -18.23 4.81
C THR A 219 5.63 -17.97 3.75
N PRO A 220 6.68 -18.83 3.63
CA PRO A 220 7.62 -18.73 2.52
C PRO A 220 6.93 -18.95 1.17
N GLY A 221 7.13 -18.06 0.20
CA GLY A 221 6.47 -18.07 -1.11
C GLY A 221 7.16 -18.93 -2.19
N GLY A 222 8.24 -19.65 -1.85
CA GLY A 222 8.95 -20.44 -2.85
C GLY A 222 10.05 -21.35 -2.29
N PRO A 223 10.55 -22.27 -3.11
CA PRO A 223 11.53 -23.28 -2.66
C PRO A 223 12.91 -22.68 -2.35
N ASP A 224 13.22 -21.51 -2.88
CA ASP A 224 14.50 -20.82 -2.68
C ASP A 224 14.50 -19.94 -1.43
N ILE A 225 13.33 -19.73 -0.82
CA ILE A 225 13.20 -19.05 0.46
C ILE A 225 13.45 -20.08 1.56
N LYS A 226 14.32 -19.78 2.51
CA LYS A 226 14.55 -20.65 3.66
C LYS A 226 13.20 -20.97 4.29
N ASN A 227 12.84 -22.24 4.32
CA ASN A 227 11.57 -22.70 4.86
C ASN A 227 11.62 -22.59 6.39
N PHE A 228 11.31 -21.41 6.87
CA PHE A 228 11.31 -21.06 8.27
C PHE A 228 9.92 -20.62 8.70
N GLU A 229 9.31 -21.39 9.56
CA GLU A 229 8.04 -21.02 10.15
C GLU A 229 8.25 -19.88 11.15
N ARG A 230 7.62 -18.74 10.90
CA ARG A 230 7.70 -17.57 11.77
C ARG A 230 6.65 -17.65 12.87
N THR A 231 7.10 -17.66 14.10
CA THR A 231 6.27 -17.68 15.31
C THR A 231 6.76 -16.60 16.27
N LYS A 232 5.99 -16.29 17.31
CA LYS A 232 6.43 -15.32 18.34
C LYS A 232 7.76 -15.68 19.01
N ASP A 233 8.06 -16.97 19.08
CA ASP A 233 9.29 -17.49 19.71
C ASP A 233 10.46 -17.62 18.74
N SER A 234 10.23 -17.27 17.47
CA SER A 234 11.30 -17.36 16.46
C SER A 234 12.38 -16.34 16.73
N ASP A 235 13.63 -16.82 16.82
CA ASP A 235 14.80 -15.96 16.95
C ASP A 235 15.20 -15.37 15.59
N VAL A 236 14.60 -14.25 15.24
CA VAL A 236 14.93 -13.52 13.99
C VAL A 236 16.28 -12.82 14.08
N ALA A 237 16.82 -12.62 15.27
CA ALA A 237 18.11 -11.96 15.46
C ALA A 237 19.30 -12.87 15.16
N SER A 238 19.14 -14.21 15.28
CA SER A 238 20.19 -15.20 14.98
C SER A 238 20.54 -15.33 13.48
N GLY A 239 19.72 -14.75 12.62
CA GLY A 239 19.91 -14.81 11.17
C GLY A 239 19.38 -16.07 10.50
N GLU A 240 18.81 -17.03 11.22
CA GLU A 240 18.24 -18.24 10.62
C GLU A 240 16.93 -17.98 9.88
N ALA A 241 16.15 -17.01 10.36
CA ALA A 241 14.85 -16.62 9.81
C ALA A 241 14.90 -15.32 9.00
N THR A 242 16.07 -14.85 8.62
CA THR A 242 16.21 -13.59 7.92
C THR A 242 16.06 -13.76 6.42
N GLU A 243 15.39 -12.79 5.79
CA GLU A 243 15.31 -12.63 4.36
C GLU A 243 15.38 -11.13 4.04
N ARG A 244 15.60 -10.78 2.79
CA ARG A 244 15.66 -9.38 2.38
C ARG A 244 14.34 -8.66 2.70
N ALA A 245 14.44 -7.52 3.34
CA ALA A 245 13.29 -6.74 3.78
C ALA A 245 13.70 -5.29 3.97
N SER A 246 13.45 -4.44 2.98
CA SER A 246 13.88 -3.07 2.98
C SER A 246 13.04 -2.20 3.91
N ALA A 247 13.67 -1.26 4.60
CA ALA A 247 12.96 -0.21 5.33
C ALA A 247 12.45 0.88 4.38
N LEU A 248 13.25 1.23 3.37
CA LEU A 248 12.95 2.30 2.42
C LEU A 248 13.38 1.90 1.02
N ALA A 249 12.49 2.04 0.04
CA ALA A 249 12.80 1.93 -1.38
C ALA A 249 12.54 3.28 -2.08
N VAL A 250 13.49 3.74 -2.89
CA VAL A 250 13.41 5.05 -3.55
C VAL A 250 13.67 4.92 -5.05
N GLU A 251 12.63 5.21 -5.82
CA GLU A 251 12.72 5.37 -7.29
C GLU A 251 12.48 6.82 -7.71
N GLY A 252 11.89 7.64 -6.83
CA GLY A 252 11.59 9.03 -7.08
C GLY A 252 12.86 9.87 -7.24
N SER A 253 12.96 10.60 -8.35
CA SER A 253 14.08 11.52 -8.60
C SER A 253 14.02 12.72 -7.65
N GLN A 254 15.20 13.30 -7.35
CA GLN A 254 15.35 14.47 -6.47
C GLN A 254 14.79 14.25 -5.05
N SER A 255 14.83 13.01 -4.55
CA SER A 255 14.44 12.71 -3.17
C SER A 255 15.52 13.14 -2.18
N GLU A 256 15.11 13.76 -1.08
CA GLU A 256 15.99 14.32 -0.05
C GLU A 256 15.59 13.81 1.34
N PHE A 257 16.58 13.39 2.13
CA PHE A 257 16.38 12.85 3.48
C PHE A 257 17.30 13.58 4.46
N TYR A 258 16.72 14.25 5.46
CA TYR A 258 17.43 15.02 6.48
C TYR A 258 17.20 14.40 7.86
N GLU A 259 18.29 14.07 8.55
CA GLU A 259 18.25 13.55 9.92
C GLU A 259 17.33 12.33 10.06
N CYS A 260 17.19 11.55 8.98
CA CYS A 260 16.39 10.33 8.93
C CYS A 260 17.22 9.12 9.38
N ARG A 261 16.54 8.13 9.95
CA ARG A 261 17.13 6.83 10.27
C ARG A 261 16.49 5.77 9.37
N ILE A 262 17.31 4.90 8.80
CA ILE A 262 16.83 3.79 7.98
C ILE A 262 17.33 2.50 8.66
N VAL A 263 16.39 1.68 9.12
CA VAL A 263 16.65 0.57 10.04
C VAL A 263 16.12 -0.74 9.44
N SER A 264 17.03 -1.58 9.01
CA SER A 264 16.77 -2.94 8.58
C SER A 264 18.02 -3.77 8.87
N SER A 265 17.92 -5.09 8.87
CA SER A 265 19.07 -5.98 9.05
C SER A 265 19.57 -6.59 7.74
N GLN A 266 18.84 -6.39 6.64
CA GLN A 266 19.24 -6.85 5.31
C GLN A 266 18.53 -6.02 4.23
N ASP A 267 19.30 -5.56 3.23
CA ASP A 267 18.81 -4.74 2.10
C ASP A 267 18.10 -3.44 2.57
N THR A 268 18.81 -2.68 3.37
CA THR A 268 18.35 -1.39 3.91
C THR A 268 18.39 -0.31 2.85
#